data_87768d6688a9cb4844e9eed92a459de9
#
_entry.id   87768d6688a9cb4844e9eed92a459de9
#
_cell.length_a   1.000
_cell.length_b   1.000
_cell.length_c   1.000
_cell.angle_alpha   90.00
_cell.angle_beta   90.00
_cell.angle_gamma   90.00
#
_symmetry.space_group_name_H-M   'P 1'
#
loop_
_entity.id
_entity.type
_entity.pdbx_description
1 polymer ?
#
loop_
_entity_poly.entity_id
_entity_poly.type
_entity_poly.pdbx_seq_one_letter_code
_entity_poly.pdbx_strand_id
1 'polypeptide(L)'
;MYHIIFVNLISLLGLSGFLLASYIYSKKKTKKKLICPMRSNCDTVIHSDYSKILGIPVEILGMIYYAIIGCVYSIVFILDMWSFSIAITLLGISFCAVLFSVYLISIQAFVVKHWCTWCLCSAFISILIAGLSYLHYLWY
;
A
#
# COMPACT_ATOMS: atom_id res chain seq x y z
N MET A 1 -25.20 2.91 7.43
CA MET A 1 -24.79 3.88 6.39
C MET A 1 -23.30 4.15 6.40
N TYR A 2 -22.72 4.53 7.53
CA TYR A 2 -21.26 4.80 7.64
C TYR A 2 -20.39 3.60 7.28
N HIS A 3 -20.78 2.40 7.71
CA HIS A 3 -20.08 1.14 7.41
C HIS A 3 -19.87 0.94 5.89
N ILE A 4 -20.91 1.18 5.10
CA ILE A 4 -20.86 1.05 3.63
C ILE A 4 -19.84 2.03 3.03
N ILE A 5 -19.81 3.26 3.54
CA ILE A 5 -18.88 4.29 3.06
C ILE A 5 -17.45 3.90 3.35
N PHE A 6 -17.15 3.45 4.58
CA PHE A 6 -15.80 3.03 4.96
C PHE A 6 -15.31 1.85 4.12
N VAL A 7 -16.13 0.83 3.95
CA VAL A 7 -15.76 -0.36 3.16
C VAL A 7 -15.49 0.01 1.70
N ASN A 8 -16.35 0.82 1.09
CA ASN A 8 -16.18 1.24 -0.30
C ASN A 8 -14.91 2.10 -0.46
N LEU A 9 -14.64 3.02 0.45
CA LEU A 9 -13.43 3.84 0.42
C LEU A 9 -12.17 2.98 0.55
N ILE A 10 -12.14 2.04 1.49
CA ILE A 10 -10.99 1.14 1.68
C ILE A 10 -10.79 0.26 0.45
N SER A 11 -11.86 -0.28 -0.14
CA SER A 11 -11.77 -1.10 -1.35
C SER A 11 -11.24 -0.31 -2.54
N LEU A 12 -11.69 0.93 -2.72
CA LEU A 12 -11.20 1.82 -3.79
C LEU A 12 -9.72 2.19 -3.57
N LEU A 13 -9.33 2.48 -2.34
CA LEU A 13 -7.93 2.74 -2.00
C LEU A 13 -7.06 1.49 -2.23
N GLY A 14 -7.54 0.31 -1.87
CA GLY A 14 -6.87 -0.96 -2.16
C GLY A 14 -6.66 -1.17 -3.66
N LEU A 15 -7.69 -0.91 -4.47
CA LEU A 15 -7.58 -1.01 -5.93
C LEU A 15 -6.59 0.00 -6.49
N SER A 16 -6.64 1.25 -6.07
CA SER A 16 -5.71 2.29 -6.53
C SER A 16 -4.27 1.98 -6.13
N GLY A 17 -4.03 1.50 -4.92
CA GLY A 17 -2.73 1.06 -4.45
C GLY A 17 -2.19 -0.13 -5.23
N PHE A 18 -3.04 -1.11 -5.54
CA PHE A 18 -2.67 -2.26 -6.38
C PHE A 18 -2.27 -1.84 -7.79
N LEU A 19 -3.04 -0.97 -8.43
CA LEU A 19 -2.73 -0.44 -9.76
C LEU A 19 -1.41 0.33 -9.76
N LEU A 20 -1.18 1.14 -8.75
CA LEU A 20 0.05 1.91 -8.59
C LEU A 20 1.27 0.99 -8.41
N ALA A 21 1.19 0.00 -7.54
CA ALA A 21 2.25 -0.98 -7.33
C ALA A 21 2.52 -1.81 -8.58
N SER A 22 1.48 -2.22 -9.30
CA SER A 22 1.59 -2.93 -10.59
C SER A 22 2.27 -2.08 -11.66
N TYR A 23 1.95 -0.80 -11.73
CA TYR A 23 2.58 0.14 -12.65
C TYR A 23 4.09 0.25 -12.39
N ILE A 24 4.48 0.46 -11.13
CA ILE A 24 5.89 0.54 -10.74
C ILE A 24 6.62 -0.77 -11.08
N TYR A 25 6.03 -1.90 -10.75
CA TYR A 25 6.61 -3.22 -11.02
C TYR A 25 6.80 -3.45 -12.52
N SER A 26 5.81 -3.11 -13.36
CA SER A 26 5.89 -3.24 -14.82
C SER A 26 7.04 -2.40 -15.40
N LYS A 27 7.20 -1.17 -14.93
CA LYS A 27 8.31 -0.31 -15.37
C LYS A 27 9.67 -0.85 -14.93
N LYS A 28 9.76 -1.35 -13.71
CA LYS A 28 10.98 -1.99 -13.19
C LYS A 28 11.35 -3.24 -13.97
N LYS A 29 10.38 -4.11 -14.26
CA LYS A 29 10.59 -5.36 -14.99
C LYS A 29 11.04 -5.13 -16.44
N THR A 30 10.47 -4.13 -17.11
CA THR A 30 10.81 -3.80 -18.51
C THR A 30 12.03 -2.88 -18.62
N LYS A 31 12.66 -2.50 -17.51
CA LYS A 31 13.81 -1.57 -17.45
C LYS A 31 13.56 -0.23 -18.16
N LYS A 32 12.31 0.19 -18.26
CA LYS A 32 11.92 1.50 -18.80
C LYS A 32 12.06 2.57 -17.73
N LYS A 33 12.41 3.79 -18.14
CA LYS A 33 12.43 4.93 -17.23
C LYS A 33 11.03 5.20 -16.67
N LEU A 34 10.93 5.31 -15.37
CA LEU A 34 9.72 5.74 -14.69
C LEU A 34 9.66 7.27 -14.74
N ILE A 35 8.61 7.79 -15.36
CA ILE A 35 8.37 9.23 -15.38
C ILE A 35 7.85 9.64 -14.01
N CYS A 36 8.66 10.41 -13.27
CA CYS A 36 8.27 10.92 -11.97
C CYS A 36 7.78 12.36 -12.09
N PRO A 37 6.59 12.67 -11.58
CA PRO A 37 6.19 14.04 -11.37
C PRO A 37 7.11 14.69 -10.33
N MET A 38 7.23 16.03 -10.36
CA MET A 38 8.02 16.82 -9.41
C MET A 38 9.55 16.63 -9.48
N ARG A 39 10.09 16.20 -10.61
CA ARG A 39 11.55 16.05 -10.85
C ARG A 39 12.26 15.15 -9.83
N SER A 40 11.57 14.17 -9.26
CA SER A 40 12.14 13.22 -8.32
C SER A 40 12.91 12.09 -9.04
N ASN A 41 13.91 11.51 -8.38
CA ASN A 41 14.74 10.44 -8.94
C ASN A 41 14.15 9.05 -8.61
N CYS A 42 12.96 8.74 -9.12
CA CYS A 42 12.29 7.47 -8.88
C CYS A 42 13.11 6.28 -9.38
N ASP A 43 13.77 6.40 -10.52
CA ASP A 43 14.57 5.29 -11.07
C ASP A 43 15.69 4.87 -10.12
N THR A 44 16.36 5.81 -9.47
CA THR A 44 17.42 5.51 -8.50
C THR A 44 16.89 4.74 -7.30
N VAL A 45 15.73 5.12 -6.77
CA VAL A 45 15.11 4.45 -5.63
C VAL A 45 14.63 3.05 -5.99
N ILE A 46 13.93 2.90 -7.12
CA ILE A 46 13.33 1.65 -7.55
C ILE A 46 14.40 0.60 -7.93
N HIS A 47 15.51 1.03 -8.49
CA HIS A 47 16.63 0.15 -8.88
C HIS A 47 17.69 0.02 -7.80
N SER A 48 17.51 0.58 -6.61
CA SER A 48 18.44 0.42 -5.49
C SER A 48 18.39 -1.02 -4.95
N ASP A 49 19.49 -1.45 -4.30
CA ASP A 49 19.56 -2.77 -3.65
C ASP A 49 18.52 -2.92 -2.54
N TYR A 50 18.08 -1.82 -1.95
CA TYR A 50 17.06 -1.77 -0.91
C TYR A 50 15.63 -1.93 -1.44
N SER A 51 15.43 -1.93 -2.76
CA SER A 51 14.12 -2.18 -3.38
C SER A 51 13.74 -3.65 -3.43
N LYS A 52 14.60 -4.52 -2.92
CA LYS A 52 14.36 -5.97 -2.81
C LYS A 52 14.57 -6.43 -1.37
N ILE A 53 13.66 -7.26 -0.90
CA ILE A 53 13.77 -7.92 0.40
C ILE A 53 13.77 -9.41 0.15
N LEU A 54 14.82 -10.11 0.60
CA LEU A 54 15.00 -11.55 0.38
C LEU A 54 14.88 -11.97 -1.11
N GLY A 55 15.33 -11.10 -2.02
CA GLY A 55 15.24 -11.33 -3.46
C GLY A 55 13.88 -11.01 -4.10
N ILE A 56 12.88 -10.64 -3.30
CA ILE A 56 11.54 -10.27 -3.78
C ILE A 56 11.44 -8.74 -3.88
N PRO A 57 11.04 -8.20 -5.03
CA PRO A 57 10.77 -6.76 -5.15
C PRO A 57 9.69 -6.30 -4.19
N VAL A 58 9.91 -5.15 -3.53
CA VAL A 58 8.95 -4.59 -2.56
C VAL A 58 7.58 -4.26 -3.20
N GLU A 59 7.56 -4.01 -4.50
CA GLU A 59 6.34 -3.76 -5.26
C GLU A 59 5.39 -4.97 -5.24
N ILE A 60 5.93 -6.19 -5.30
CA ILE A 60 5.14 -7.42 -5.19
C ILE A 60 4.48 -7.53 -3.82
N LEU A 61 5.22 -7.22 -2.75
CA LEU A 61 4.66 -7.18 -1.39
C LEU A 61 3.52 -6.16 -1.29
N GLY A 62 3.69 -4.98 -1.88
CA GLY A 62 2.66 -3.97 -1.96
C GLY A 62 1.42 -4.44 -2.72
N MET A 63 1.61 -5.10 -3.87
CA MET A 63 0.51 -5.67 -4.66
C MET A 63 -0.28 -6.69 -3.88
N ILE A 64 0.39 -7.61 -3.18
CA ILE A 64 -0.25 -8.64 -2.34
C ILE A 64 -1.05 -7.96 -1.22
N TYR A 65 -0.46 -6.99 -0.52
CA TYR A 65 -1.14 -6.26 0.54
C TYR A 65 -2.42 -5.58 0.05
N TYR A 66 -2.34 -4.79 -1.01
CA TYR A 66 -3.49 -4.07 -1.56
C TYR A 66 -4.56 -5.00 -2.10
N ALA A 67 -4.16 -6.12 -2.73
CA ALA A 67 -5.10 -7.14 -3.19
C ALA A 67 -5.83 -7.81 -2.03
N ILE A 68 -5.13 -8.18 -0.96
CA ILE A 68 -5.74 -8.78 0.24
C ILE A 68 -6.73 -7.81 0.86
N ILE A 69 -6.31 -6.57 1.12
CA ILE A 69 -7.18 -5.56 1.73
C ILE A 69 -8.41 -5.30 0.86
N GLY A 70 -8.25 -5.02 -0.42
CA GLY A 70 -9.36 -4.74 -1.32
C GLY A 70 -10.33 -5.91 -1.45
N CYS A 71 -9.82 -7.13 -1.64
CA CYS A 71 -10.66 -8.32 -1.78
C CYS A 71 -11.37 -8.69 -0.47
N VAL A 72 -10.66 -8.71 0.65
CA VAL A 72 -11.26 -9.14 1.93
C VAL A 72 -12.33 -8.15 2.37
N TYR A 73 -12.09 -6.84 2.31
CA TYR A 73 -13.13 -5.86 2.63
C TYR A 73 -14.36 -6.01 1.73
N SER A 74 -14.17 -6.24 0.43
CA SER A 74 -15.29 -6.42 -0.52
C SER A 74 -16.06 -7.72 -0.25
N ILE A 75 -15.36 -8.83 -0.05
CA ILE A 75 -15.99 -10.15 0.18
C ILE A 75 -16.75 -10.17 1.51
N VAL A 76 -16.13 -9.71 2.58
CA VAL A 76 -16.74 -9.69 3.92
C VAL A 76 -17.97 -8.78 3.92
N PHE A 77 -17.94 -7.69 3.16
CA PHE A 77 -19.09 -6.82 2.99
C PHE A 77 -20.24 -7.50 2.22
N ILE A 78 -19.95 -8.17 1.11
CA ILE A 78 -20.96 -8.85 0.28
C ILE A 78 -21.61 -10.01 1.04
N LEU A 79 -20.82 -10.76 1.82
CA LEU A 79 -21.30 -11.91 2.58
C LEU A 79 -21.88 -11.55 3.96
N ASP A 80 -21.82 -10.28 4.34
CA ASP A 80 -22.23 -9.77 5.65
C ASP A 80 -21.63 -10.58 6.83
N MET A 81 -20.37 -10.97 6.67
CA MET A 81 -19.63 -11.82 7.62
C MET A 81 -18.71 -11.02 8.54
N TRP A 82 -19.06 -9.80 8.88
CA TRP A 82 -18.24 -9.00 9.77
C TRP A 82 -18.15 -9.63 11.17
N SER A 83 -16.93 -9.75 11.66
CA SER A 83 -16.66 -10.17 13.03
C SER A 83 -15.53 -9.34 13.63
N PHE A 84 -15.51 -9.25 14.94
CA PHE A 84 -14.45 -8.56 15.67
C PHE A 84 -13.05 -9.10 15.31
N SER A 85 -12.93 -10.43 15.15
CA SER A 85 -11.66 -11.07 14.76
C SER A 85 -11.18 -10.63 13.38
N ILE A 86 -12.07 -10.49 12.41
CA ILE A 86 -11.73 -10.01 11.06
C ILE A 86 -11.28 -8.55 11.12
N ALA A 87 -12.03 -7.71 11.83
CA ALA A 87 -11.71 -6.28 11.96
C ALA A 87 -10.32 -6.06 12.57
N ILE A 88 -9.99 -6.76 13.67
CA ILE A 88 -8.70 -6.61 14.34
C ILE A 88 -7.54 -7.18 13.50
N THR A 89 -7.78 -8.26 12.75
CA THR A 89 -6.77 -8.84 11.85
C THR A 89 -6.46 -7.88 10.71
N LEU A 90 -7.46 -7.31 10.05
CA LEU A 90 -7.27 -6.34 8.98
C LEU A 90 -6.59 -5.07 9.47
N LEU A 91 -6.95 -4.60 10.67
CA LEU A 91 -6.28 -3.47 11.29
C LEU A 91 -4.81 -3.77 11.57
N GLY A 92 -4.51 -4.94 12.11
CA GLY A 92 -3.12 -5.39 12.35
C GLY A 92 -2.29 -5.47 11.07
N ILE A 93 -2.82 -6.03 10.01
CA ILE A 93 -2.17 -6.09 8.69
C ILE A 93 -1.89 -4.67 8.16
N SER A 94 -2.86 -3.78 8.27
CA SER A 94 -2.72 -2.38 7.81
C SER A 94 -1.69 -1.63 8.63
N PHE A 95 -1.63 -1.86 9.93
CA PHE A 95 -0.62 -1.26 10.81
C PHE A 95 0.80 -1.74 10.45
N CYS A 96 0.97 -3.04 10.21
CA CYS A 96 2.26 -3.58 9.73
C CYS A 96 2.67 -2.97 8.39
N ALA A 97 1.73 -2.75 7.48
CA ALA A 97 1.99 -2.10 6.20
C ALA A 97 2.46 -0.64 6.37
N VAL A 98 1.88 0.09 7.33
CA VAL A 98 2.33 1.45 7.66
C VAL A 98 3.74 1.45 8.22
N LEU A 99 4.07 0.56 9.13
CA LEU A 99 5.42 0.42 9.69
C LEU A 99 6.43 0.12 8.57
N PHE A 100 6.07 -0.79 7.67
CA PHE A 100 6.91 -1.11 6.51
C PHE A 100 7.08 0.08 5.57
N SER A 101 6.04 0.85 5.33
CA SER A 101 6.10 2.08 4.53
C SER A 101 7.01 3.13 5.16
N VAL A 102 6.95 3.31 6.47
CA VAL A 102 7.84 4.22 7.22
C VAL A 102 9.29 3.76 7.10
N TYR A 103 9.53 2.45 7.19
CA TYR A 103 10.87 1.88 6.98
C TYR A 103 11.41 2.21 5.58
N LEU A 104 10.62 2.01 4.52
CA LEU A 104 11.02 2.32 3.15
C LEU A 104 11.26 3.82 2.94
N ILE A 105 10.44 4.68 3.51
CA ILE A 105 10.63 6.14 3.46
C ILE A 105 11.94 6.52 4.15
N SER A 106 12.25 5.91 5.29
CA SER A 106 13.49 6.15 6.02
C SER A 106 14.72 5.77 5.17
N ILE A 107 14.67 4.65 4.45
CA ILE A 107 15.73 4.26 3.52
C ILE A 107 15.88 5.29 2.39
N GLN A 108 14.78 5.76 1.81
CA GLN A 108 14.83 6.81 0.79
C GLN A 108 15.49 8.09 1.29
N ALA A 109 15.15 8.50 2.51
CA ALA A 109 15.65 9.75 3.10
C ALA A 109 17.13 9.69 3.53
N PHE A 110 17.55 8.58 4.16
CA PHE A 110 18.85 8.50 4.84
C PHE A 110 19.88 7.66 4.11
N VAL A 111 19.50 6.64 3.37
CA VAL A 111 20.41 5.69 2.72
C VAL A 111 20.55 6.01 1.24
N VAL A 112 19.47 5.99 0.48
CA VAL A 112 19.47 6.28 -0.97
C VAL A 112 19.64 7.77 -1.23
N LYS A 113 19.13 8.62 -0.33
CA LYS A 113 19.13 10.10 -0.44
C LYS A 113 18.45 10.62 -1.70
N HIS A 114 17.52 9.86 -2.25
CA HIS A 114 16.66 10.25 -3.36
C HIS A 114 15.21 9.93 -3.03
N TRP A 115 14.30 10.76 -3.50
CA TRP A 115 12.87 10.60 -3.25
C TRP A 115 12.18 10.00 -4.46
N CYS A 116 11.25 9.09 -4.21
CA CYS A 116 10.37 8.50 -5.21
C CYS A 116 8.93 8.95 -4.94
N THR A 117 8.37 9.79 -5.81
CA THR A 117 7.00 10.29 -5.65
C THR A 117 5.98 9.16 -5.67
N TRP A 118 6.15 8.17 -6.54
CA TRP A 118 5.27 7.01 -6.62
C TRP A 118 5.29 6.17 -5.34
N CYS A 119 6.47 5.98 -4.74
CA CYS A 119 6.61 5.26 -3.48
C CYS A 119 5.97 6.03 -2.31
N LEU A 120 6.10 7.37 -2.30
CA LEU A 120 5.44 8.22 -1.32
C LEU A 120 3.92 8.17 -1.45
N CYS A 121 3.38 8.16 -2.67
CA CYS A 121 1.95 7.99 -2.92
C CYS A 121 1.45 6.64 -2.39
N SER A 122 2.18 5.55 -2.62
CA SER A 122 1.84 4.24 -2.08
C SER A 122 1.83 4.23 -0.55
N ALA A 123 2.82 4.83 0.09
CA ALA A 123 2.89 4.97 1.54
C ALA A 123 1.70 5.78 2.08
N PHE A 124 1.34 6.87 1.42
CA PHE A 124 0.18 7.69 1.78
C PHE A 124 -1.14 6.90 1.69
N ILE A 125 -1.33 6.10 0.63
CA ILE A 125 -2.48 5.21 0.49
C ILE A 125 -2.54 4.20 1.64
N SER A 126 -1.42 3.59 2.02
CA SER A 126 -1.35 2.67 3.16
C SER A 126 -1.75 3.33 4.48
N ILE A 127 -1.31 4.56 4.71
CA ILE A 127 -1.67 5.34 5.91
C ILE A 127 -3.17 5.65 5.92
N LEU A 128 -3.75 6.02 4.79
CA LEU A 128 -5.19 6.26 4.67
C LEU A 128 -6.00 4.99 4.94
N ILE A 129 -5.58 3.85 4.39
CA ILE A 129 -6.23 2.56 4.63
C ILE A 129 -6.19 2.22 6.13
N ALA A 130 -5.04 2.35 6.78
CA ALA A 130 -4.90 2.08 8.22
C ALA A 130 -5.78 3.00 9.06
N GLY A 131 -5.82 4.30 8.74
CA GLY A 131 -6.67 5.28 9.43
C GLY A 131 -8.16 4.96 9.29
N LEU A 132 -8.61 4.64 8.06
CA LEU A 132 -10.00 4.26 7.81
C LEU A 132 -10.35 2.92 8.48
N SER A 133 -9.44 1.96 8.48
CA SER A 133 -9.63 0.67 9.16
C SER A 133 -9.77 0.86 10.68
N TYR A 134 -8.98 1.77 11.26
CA TYR A 134 -9.08 2.12 12.67
C TYR A 134 -10.41 2.80 13.00
N LEU A 135 -10.82 3.78 12.20
CA LEU A 135 -12.13 4.41 12.36
C LEU A 135 -13.27 3.41 12.22
N HIS A 136 -13.20 2.55 11.23
CA HIS A 136 -14.18 1.49 11.04
C HIS A 136 -14.26 0.55 12.26
N TYR A 137 -13.10 0.19 12.85
CA TYR A 137 -13.02 -0.62 14.06
C TYR A 137 -13.67 0.08 15.27
N LEU A 138 -13.48 1.40 15.42
CA LEU A 138 -14.08 2.16 16.53
C LEU A 138 -15.60 2.28 16.42
N TRP A 139 -16.13 2.30 15.20
CA TRP A 139 -17.57 2.46 14.96
C TRP A 139 -18.32 1.13 14.80
N TYR A 140 -17.59 0.03 14.75
CA TYR A 140 -18.15 -1.31 14.71
C TYR A 140 -18.41 -1.86 16.12
#